data_67163c21001d5c44db5cc6149e5eff02
#
_entry.id   67163c21001d5c44db5cc6149e5eff02
#
_cell.length_a   1.000
_cell.length_b   1.000
_cell.length_c   1.000
_cell.angle_alpha   90.00
_cell.angle_beta   90.00
_cell.angle_gamma   90.00
#
_symmetry.space_group_name_H-M   'P 1'
#
loop_
_entity.id
_entity.type
_entity.pdbx_description
1 polymer ?
#
loop_
_entity_poly.entity_id
_entity_poly.type
_entity_poly.pdbx_seq_one_letter_code
_entity_poly.pdbx_strand_id
1 'polypeptide(L)'
;MNLLNKIKHFLNSSNHLSPIENNINYLFHNRDYLTQAITHKSIDSNPRNNYERLEFLGDAVLDMVVSCELMREFPDGDEGLLTQRRAALVQKPYIAKISKLIDLLNYINIEPSVNLQIEKIAEKQFANLFESVVGAMYLDGGIEPCRKLI
;
A
#
# COMPACT_ATOMS: atom_id res chain seq x y z
N MET A 1 -13.81 -36.28 -10.15
CA MET A 1 -14.05 -35.30 -9.08
C MET A 1 -15.31 -34.51 -9.44
N ASN A 2 -16.38 -34.68 -8.63
CA ASN A 2 -17.73 -34.21 -8.94
C ASN A 2 -17.78 -32.67 -8.96
N LEU A 3 -18.56 -32.07 -9.87
CA LEU A 3 -18.77 -30.61 -10.01
C LEU A 3 -19.13 -29.97 -8.67
N LEU A 4 -19.94 -30.62 -7.85
CA LEU A 4 -20.28 -30.22 -6.49
C LEU A 4 -19.06 -30.09 -5.56
N ASN A 5 -18.04 -30.93 -5.72
CA ASN A 5 -16.80 -30.85 -4.95
C ASN A 5 -15.88 -29.70 -5.45
N LYS A 6 -15.90 -29.42 -6.77
CA LYS A 6 -15.23 -28.24 -7.32
C LYS A 6 -15.90 -26.95 -6.86
N ILE A 7 -17.23 -26.90 -6.84
CA ILE A 7 -17.99 -25.77 -6.34
C ILE A 7 -17.79 -25.60 -4.82
N LYS A 8 -17.82 -26.69 -4.04
CA LYS A 8 -17.49 -26.64 -2.60
C LYS A 8 -16.04 -26.22 -2.32
N HIS A 9 -15.09 -26.66 -3.16
CA HIS A 9 -13.69 -26.21 -3.04
C HIS A 9 -13.53 -24.73 -3.43
N PHE A 10 -14.29 -24.26 -4.42
CA PHE A 10 -14.36 -22.85 -4.82
C PHE A 10 -15.07 -22.00 -3.75
N LEU A 11 -16.12 -22.50 -3.12
CA LEU A 11 -16.84 -21.84 -2.03
C LEU A 11 -16.12 -21.97 -0.67
N ASN A 12 -15.28 -23.01 -0.47
CA ASN A 12 -14.43 -23.21 0.71
C ASN A 12 -13.00 -22.68 0.55
N SER A 13 -12.59 -22.22 -0.63
CA SER A 13 -11.50 -21.22 -0.71
C SER A 13 -12.12 -19.90 -0.22
N SER A 14 -12.35 -19.91 1.08
CA SER A 14 -12.97 -18.86 1.86
C SER A 14 -12.35 -17.53 1.50
N ASN A 15 -13.17 -16.58 1.10
CA ASN A 15 -12.89 -15.14 1.07
C ASN A 15 -12.54 -14.60 2.48
N HIS A 16 -11.70 -15.32 3.23
CA HIS A 16 -11.14 -14.80 4.46
C HIS A 16 -9.99 -13.88 4.09
N LEU A 17 -10.20 -12.60 4.40
CA LEU A 17 -9.15 -11.60 4.37
C LEU A 17 -7.95 -12.13 5.18
N SER A 18 -6.75 -12.05 4.62
CA SER A 18 -5.54 -12.23 5.43
C SER A 18 -5.41 -11.08 6.44
N PRO A 19 -4.63 -11.22 7.51
CA PRO A 19 -4.49 -10.14 8.50
C PRO A 19 -4.14 -8.77 7.88
N ILE A 20 -3.24 -8.73 6.90
CA ILE A 20 -2.90 -7.49 6.20
C ILE A 20 -4.07 -6.95 5.38
N GLU A 21 -4.83 -7.81 4.69
CA GLU A 21 -6.01 -7.41 3.92
C GLU A 21 -7.11 -6.85 4.85
N ASN A 22 -7.24 -7.39 6.07
CA ASN A 22 -8.11 -6.82 7.09
C ASN A 22 -7.66 -5.41 7.50
N ASN A 23 -6.36 -5.21 7.72
CA ASN A 23 -5.82 -3.93 8.17
C ASN A 23 -6.00 -2.82 7.13
N ILE A 24 -5.89 -3.15 5.85
CA ILE A 24 -6.12 -2.21 4.74
C ILE A 24 -7.56 -2.19 4.24
N ASN A 25 -8.43 -3.04 4.80
CA ASN A 25 -9.83 -3.23 4.39
C ASN A 25 -10.01 -3.47 2.87
N TYR A 26 -9.12 -4.30 2.31
CA TYR A 26 -9.13 -4.63 0.88
C TYR A 26 -8.74 -6.09 0.62
N LEU A 27 -9.57 -6.81 -0.12
CA LEU A 27 -9.31 -8.19 -0.57
C LEU A 27 -8.73 -8.17 -1.99
N PHE A 28 -7.48 -8.62 -2.15
CA PHE A 28 -6.84 -8.71 -3.46
C PHE A 28 -7.48 -9.79 -4.35
N HIS A 29 -7.78 -9.44 -5.59
CA HIS A 29 -8.19 -10.39 -6.64
C HIS A 29 -6.97 -11.23 -7.08
N ASN A 30 -5.82 -10.57 -7.27
CA ASN A 30 -4.54 -11.21 -7.50
C ASN A 30 -3.57 -10.91 -6.35
N ARG A 31 -3.35 -11.91 -5.50
CA ARG A 31 -2.46 -11.80 -4.33
C ARG A 31 -0.97 -11.68 -4.67
N ASP A 32 -0.58 -11.89 -5.92
CA ASP A 32 0.80 -11.67 -6.34
C ASP A 32 1.19 -10.19 -6.19
N TYR A 33 0.25 -9.25 -6.43
CA TYR A 33 0.47 -7.83 -6.17
C TYR A 33 0.76 -7.55 -4.69
N LEU A 34 0.00 -8.16 -3.78
CA LEU A 34 0.25 -8.02 -2.34
C LEU A 34 1.60 -8.62 -1.96
N THR A 35 1.92 -9.82 -2.43
CA THR A 35 3.21 -10.47 -2.18
C THR A 35 4.37 -9.60 -2.65
N GLN A 36 4.29 -9.05 -3.85
CA GLN A 36 5.29 -8.12 -4.38
C GLN A 36 5.40 -6.86 -3.53
N ALA A 37 4.26 -6.27 -3.12
CA ALA A 37 4.23 -5.03 -2.34
C ALA A 37 4.92 -5.15 -0.97
N ILE A 38 4.87 -6.31 -0.34
CA ILE A 38 5.49 -6.56 0.97
C ILE A 38 6.88 -7.21 0.88
N THR A 39 7.40 -7.46 -0.32
CA THR A 39 8.74 -8.05 -0.52
C THR A 39 9.79 -6.95 -0.66
N HIS A 40 10.66 -6.82 0.34
CA HIS A 40 11.77 -5.87 0.32
C HIS A 40 12.86 -6.31 -0.67
N LYS A 41 13.57 -5.35 -1.26
CA LYS A 41 14.66 -5.61 -2.21
C LYS A 41 15.85 -6.42 -1.64
N SER A 42 15.96 -6.52 -0.32
CA SER A 42 16.95 -7.39 0.31
C SER A 42 16.63 -8.88 0.14
N ILE A 43 15.36 -9.22 -0.03
CA ILE A 43 14.87 -10.59 -0.28
C ILE A 43 15.01 -10.95 -1.76
N ASP A 44 14.55 -10.06 -2.65
CA ASP A 44 14.65 -10.25 -4.09
C ASP A 44 15.10 -8.93 -4.75
N SER A 45 16.30 -8.94 -5.35
CA SER A 45 16.87 -7.76 -5.99
C SER A 45 16.25 -7.43 -7.35
N ASN A 46 15.44 -8.34 -7.93
CA ASN A 46 14.74 -8.08 -9.17
C ASN A 46 13.57 -7.12 -8.90
N PRO A 47 13.56 -5.91 -9.50
CA PRO A 47 12.52 -4.91 -9.25
C PRO A 47 11.12 -5.33 -9.74
N ARG A 48 11.00 -6.42 -10.51
CA ARG A 48 9.71 -7.02 -10.88
C ARG A 48 9.09 -7.87 -9.79
N ASN A 49 9.91 -8.30 -8.81
CA ASN A 49 9.48 -9.20 -7.74
C ASN A 49 9.46 -8.52 -6.37
N ASN A 50 10.03 -7.33 -6.25
CA ASN A 50 10.06 -6.57 -5.01
C ASN A 50 9.17 -5.31 -5.08
N TYR A 51 9.10 -4.58 -3.98
CA TYR A 51 8.17 -3.47 -3.78
C TYR A 51 8.51 -2.19 -4.60
N GLU A 52 9.75 -2.02 -5.09
CA GLU A 52 10.23 -0.72 -5.61
C GLU A 52 9.37 -0.15 -6.76
N ARG A 53 8.93 -1.00 -7.69
CA ARG A 53 8.08 -0.53 -8.79
C ARG A 53 6.66 -0.18 -8.35
N LEU A 54 6.15 -0.88 -7.34
CA LEU A 54 4.84 -0.58 -6.76
C LEU A 54 4.90 0.67 -5.88
N GLU A 55 5.99 0.88 -5.14
CA GLU A 55 6.29 2.13 -4.43
C GLU A 55 6.25 3.32 -5.39
N PHE A 56 6.98 3.24 -6.51
CA PHE A 56 6.98 4.30 -7.53
C PHE A 56 5.57 4.64 -8.05
N LEU A 57 4.76 3.62 -8.33
CA LEU A 57 3.37 3.83 -8.78
C LEU A 57 2.50 4.37 -7.66
N GLY A 58 2.64 3.83 -6.46
CA GLY A 58 1.83 4.20 -5.31
C GLY A 58 2.04 5.63 -4.85
N ASP A 59 3.27 6.14 -4.91
CA ASP A 59 3.59 7.54 -4.67
C ASP A 59 2.78 8.47 -5.60
N ALA A 60 2.76 8.18 -6.90
CA ALA A 60 1.96 8.95 -7.87
C ALA A 60 0.44 8.85 -7.62
N VAL A 61 -0.05 7.66 -7.24
CA VAL A 61 -1.48 7.45 -6.90
C VAL A 61 -1.84 8.23 -5.63
N LEU A 62 -0.98 8.19 -4.61
CA LEU A 62 -1.14 8.94 -3.36
C LEU A 62 -1.24 10.43 -3.63
N ASP A 63 -0.30 10.99 -4.40
CA ASP A 63 -0.29 12.40 -4.79
C ASP A 63 -1.57 12.80 -5.52
N MET A 64 -2.04 11.96 -6.44
CA MET A 64 -3.28 12.20 -7.19
C MET A 64 -4.51 12.19 -6.28
N VAL A 65 -4.65 11.18 -5.43
CA VAL A 65 -5.80 11.05 -4.51
C VAL A 65 -5.84 12.22 -3.55
N VAL A 66 -4.72 12.55 -2.90
CA VAL A 66 -4.62 13.68 -1.96
C VAL A 66 -4.93 14.99 -2.67
N SER A 67 -4.43 15.18 -3.91
CA SER A 67 -4.72 16.40 -4.68
C SER A 67 -6.21 16.55 -4.97
N CYS A 68 -6.90 15.47 -5.37
CA CYS A 68 -8.34 15.49 -5.62
C CYS A 68 -9.13 15.83 -4.34
N GLU A 69 -8.75 15.25 -3.20
CA GLU A 69 -9.41 15.54 -1.92
C GLU A 69 -9.18 16.97 -1.47
N LEU A 70 -7.97 17.50 -1.60
CA LEU A 70 -7.65 18.89 -1.28
C LEU A 70 -8.45 19.89 -2.14
N MET A 71 -8.60 19.65 -3.44
CA MET A 71 -9.44 20.49 -4.30
C MET A 71 -10.90 20.48 -3.86
N ARG A 72 -11.39 19.35 -3.33
CA ARG A 72 -12.76 19.25 -2.81
C ARG A 72 -12.92 19.98 -1.47
N GLU A 73 -11.94 19.83 -0.57
CA GLU A 73 -11.95 20.43 0.77
C GLU A 73 -11.71 21.96 0.72
N PHE A 74 -10.93 22.43 -0.23
CA PHE A 74 -10.55 23.84 -0.39
C PHE A 74 -10.96 24.34 -1.79
N PRO A 75 -12.28 24.49 -2.08
CA PRO A 75 -12.76 24.86 -3.41
C PRO A 75 -12.27 26.23 -3.89
N ASP A 76 -11.97 27.15 -2.95
CA ASP A 76 -11.46 28.50 -3.22
C ASP A 76 -9.93 28.61 -3.02
N GLY A 77 -9.26 27.47 -2.76
CA GLY A 77 -7.82 27.42 -2.53
C GLY A 77 -7.03 27.62 -3.82
N ASP A 78 -6.05 28.49 -3.78
CA ASP A 78 -5.11 28.67 -4.90
C ASP A 78 -4.11 27.51 -5.00
N GLU A 79 -3.35 27.47 -6.09
CA GLU A 79 -2.33 26.45 -6.35
C GLU A 79 -1.27 26.40 -5.23
N GLY A 80 -0.86 27.54 -4.70
CA GLY A 80 0.14 27.63 -3.62
C GLY A 80 -0.35 26.93 -2.34
N LEU A 81 -1.58 27.21 -1.92
CA LEU A 81 -2.20 26.58 -0.75
C LEU A 81 -2.31 25.06 -0.96
N LEU A 82 -2.83 24.62 -2.11
CA LEU A 82 -3.04 23.21 -2.40
C LEU A 82 -1.71 22.45 -2.45
N THR A 83 -0.68 23.02 -3.05
CA THR A 83 0.66 22.42 -3.12
C THR A 83 1.29 22.30 -1.73
N GLN A 84 1.19 23.35 -0.89
CA GLN A 84 1.70 23.31 0.48
C GLN A 84 0.99 22.23 1.33
N ARG A 85 -0.34 22.15 1.22
CA ARG A 85 -1.14 21.14 1.93
C ARG A 85 -0.80 19.72 1.49
N ARG A 86 -0.71 19.49 0.18
CA ARG A 86 -0.30 18.20 -0.34
C ARG A 86 1.06 17.78 0.19
N ALA A 87 2.08 18.64 0.07
CA ALA A 87 3.43 18.36 0.55
C ALA A 87 3.47 17.97 2.03
N ALA A 88 2.61 18.56 2.87
CA ALA A 88 2.51 18.20 4.28
C ALA A 88 1.90 16.80 4.51
N LEU A 89 0.96 16.38 3.66
CA LEU A 89 0.24 15.10 3.80
C LEU A 89 1.01 13.91 3.20
N VAL A 90 1.77 14.13 2.11
CA VAL A 90 2.48 13.06 1.42
C VAL A 90 3.95 12.93 1.84
N GLN A 91 4.42 13.73 2.79
CA GLN A 91 5.79 13.60 3.29
C GLN A 91 6.01 12.26 4.01
N LYS A 92 7.19 11.67 3.83
CA LYS A 92 7.52 10.34 4.37
C LYS A 92 7.26 10.17 5.88
N PRO A 93 7.58 11.12 6.77
CA PRO A 93 7.26 10.99 8.19
C PRO A 93 5.76 10.85 8.48
N TYR A 94 4.91 11.52 7.69
CA TYR A 94 3.46 11.43 7.85
C TYR A 94 2.92 10.10 7.36
N ILE A 95 3.34 9.66 6.16
CA ILE A 95 2.98 8.36 5.60
C ILE A 95 3.45 7.21 6.49
N ALA A 96 4.66 7.30 7.07
CA ALA A 96 5.16 6.32 8.02
C ALA A 96 4.28 6.19 9.27
N LYS A 97 3.70 7.28 9.78
CA LYS A 97 2.74 7.23 10.90
C LYS A 97 1.48 6.48 10.52
N ILE A 98 0.92 6.73 9.33
CA ILE A 98 -0.27 6.01 8.84
C ILE A 98 0.05 4.52 8.70
N SER A 99 1.17 4.17 8.08
CA SER A 99 1.63 2.79 7.94
C SER A 99 1.74 2.06 9.28
N LYS A 100 2.23 2.75 10.33
CA LYS A 100 2.27 2.23 11.71
C LYS A 100 0.89 1.99 12.29
N LEU A 101 -0.05 2.92 12.07
CA LEU A 101 -1.43 2.80 12.60
C LEU A 101 -2.17 1.57 12.06
N ILE A 102 -1.84 1.14 10.87
CA ILE A 102 -2.42 -0.04 10.23
C ILE A 102 -1.49 -1.26 10.26
N ASP A 103 -0.45 -1.23 11.09
CA ASP A 103 0.48 -2.34 11.37
C ASP A 103 1.16 -2.97 10.15
N LEU A 104 1.39 -2.22 9.06
CA LEU A 104 1.93 -2.78 7.83
C LEU A 104 3.31 -3.40 7.99
N LEU A 105 4.18 -2.84 8.84
CA LEU A 105 5.56 -3.34 8.98
C LEU A 105 5.64 -4.78 9.51
N ASN A 106 4.61 -5.25 10.22
CA ASN A 106 4.54 -6.62 10.70
C ASN A 106 4.45 -7.66 9.57
N TYR A 107 4.16 -7.21 8.35
CA TYR A 107 3.97 -8.09 7.18
C TYR A 107 5.09 -7.99 6.16
N ILE A 108 6.04 -7.05 6.32
CA ILE A 108 7.13 -6.90 5.37
C ILE A 108 8.06 -8.12 5.40
N ASN A 109 8.32 -8.68 4.23
CA ASN A 109 9.36 -9.69 4.05
C ASN A 109 10.69 -8.97 3.78
N ILE A 110 11.57 -8.93 4.79
CA ILE A 110 12.81 -8.16 4.79
C ILE A 110 13.93 -8.95 5.47
N GLU A 111 15.16 -8.84 4.97
CA GLU A 111 16.31 -9.48 5.58
C GLU A 111 16.61 -8.91 6.97
N PRO A 112 16.96 -9.75 7.97
CA PRO A 112 17.30 -9.30 9.32
C PRO A 112 18.50 -8.34 9.37
N SER A 113 19.32 -8.30 8.34
CA SER A 113 20.46 -7.38 8.21
C SER A 113 20.03 -5.91 8.04
N VAL A 114 18.78 -5.66 7.61
CA VAL A 114 18.23 -4.30 7.55
C VAL A 114 17.85 -3.86 8.96
N ASN A 115 18.62 -2.93 9.52
CA ASN A 115 18.44 -2.51 10.90
C ASN A 115 17.24 -1.55 11.07
N LEU A 116 16.08 -2.12 11.40
CA LEU A 116 14.85 -1.37 11.67
C LEU A 116 14.83 -0.68 13.05
N GLN A 117 15.87 -0.86 13.90
CA GLN A 117 16.00 -0.12 15.15
C GLN A 117 16.47 1.33 14.91
N ILE A 118 17.05 1.62 13.75
CA ILE A 118 17.40 2.97 13.34
C ILE A 118 16.12 3.67 12.85
N GLU A 119 15.64 4.66 13.61
CA GLU A 119 14.38 5.36 13.37
C GLU A 119 14.21 5.85 11.92
N LYS A 120 15.25 6.48 11.37
CA LYS A 120 15.23 6.99 10.00
C LYS A 120 15.11 5.88 8.94
N ILE A 121 15.72 4.71 9.20
CA ILE A 121 15.60 3.54 8.30
C ILE A 121 14.19 2.98 8.42
N ALA A 122 13.69 2.78 9.63
CA ALA A 122 12.35 2.28 9.88
C ALA A 122 11.28 3.20 9.26
N GLU A 123 11.38 4.52 9.47
CA GLU A 123 10.47 5.51 8.88
C GLU A 123 10.42 5.39 7.35
N LYS A 124 11.59 5.32 6.71
CA LYS A 124 11.65 5.12 5.25
C LYS A 124 10.96 3.83 4.82
N GLN A 125 11.19 2.71 5.53
CA GLN A 125 10.57 1.43 5.19
C GLN A 125 9.05 1.45 5.39
N PHE A 126 8.55 2.11 6.45
CA PHE A 126 7.12 2.28 6.67
C PHE A 126 6.46 3.07 5.54
N ALA A 127 7.06 4.19 5.11
CA ALA A 127 6.52 5.01 4.03
C ALA A 127 6.52 4.24 2.71
N ASN A 128 7.66 3.66 2.32
CA ASN A 128 7.81 2.89 1.08
C ASN A 128 6.82 1.71 1.02
N LEU A 129 6.60 1.03 2.15
CA LEU A 129 5.67 -0.08 2.24
C LEU A 129 4.22 0.37 2.03
N PHE A 130 3.81 1.50 2.63
CA PHE A 130 2.48 2.07 2.40
C PHE A 130 2.27 2.42 0.92
N GLU A 131 3.22 3.15 0.33
CA GLU A 131 3.20 3.51 -1.09
C GLU A 131 3.11 2.26 -1.97
N SER A 132 3.90 1.21 -1.69
CA SER A 132 3.85 -0.03 -2.46
C SER A 132 2.51 -0.77 -2.37
N VAL A 133 1.90 -0.79 -1.18
CA VAL A 133 0.55 -1.37 -0.98
C VAL A 133 -0.50 -0.57 -1.76
N VAL A 134 -0.43 0.76 -1.74
CA VAL A 134 -1.30 1.63 -2.56
C VAL A 134 -1.12 1.33 -4.05
N GLY A 135 0.11 1.20 -4.53
CA GLY A 135 0.40 0.83 -5.93
C GLY A 135 -0.15 -0.54 -6.31
N ALA A 136 -0.03 -1.52 -5.42
CA ALA A 136 -0.60 -2.86 -5.60
C ALA A 136 -2.13 -2.82 -5.67
N MET A 137 -2.79 -2.10 -4.75
CA MET A 137 -4.25 -1.93 -4.73
C MET A 137 -4.74 -1.25 -6.01
N TYR A 138 -4.00 -0.26 -6.51
CA TYR A 138 -4.34 0.43 -7.76
C TYR A 138 -4.30 -0.51 -8.96
N LEU A 139 -3.27 -1.35 -9.09
CA LEU A 139 -3.17 -2.32 -10.19
C LEU A 139 -4.24 -3.41 -10.12
N ASP A 140 -4.65 -3.79 -8.91
CA ASP A 140 -5.61 -4.87 -8.68
C ASP A 140 -7.07 -4.41 -8.75
N GLY A 141 -7.39 -3.24 -8.21
CA GLY A 141 -8.76 -2.77 -8.02
C GLY A 141 -9.04 -1.34 -8.50
N GLY A 142 -8.04 -0.66 -9.08
CA GLY A 142 -8.18 0.72 -9.55
C GLY A 142 -8.14 1.74 -8.42
N ILE A 143 -8.65 2.95 -8.70
CA ILE A 143 -8.50 4.10 -7.82
C ILE A 143 -9.40 4.06 -6.56
N GLU A 144 -10.59 3.46 -6.66
CA GLU A 144 -11.57 3.55 -5.58
C GLU A 144 -11.15 2.87 -4.26
N PRO A 145 -10.53 1.66 -4.27
CA PRO A 145 -9.94 1.10 -3.06
C PRO A 145 -8.86 2.00 -2.45
N CYS A 146 -8.02 2.63 -3.29
CA CYS A 146 -6.96 3.53 -2.84
C CYS A 146 -7.55 4.76 -2.12
N ARG A 147 -8.61 5.36 -2.68
CA ARG A 147 -9.32 6.51 -2.05
C ARG A 147 -9.91 6.20 -0.69
N LYS A 148 -10.25 4.95 -0.43
CA LYS A 148 -10.79 4.51 0.87
C LYS A 148 -9.71 4.27 1.91
N LEU A 149 -8.50 3.91 1.46
CA LEU A 149 -7.35 3.66 2.34
C LEU A 149 -6.64 4.96 2.70
N ILE A 150 -6.48 5.87 1.74
CA ILE A 150 -5.82 7.18 1.86
C ILE A 150 -6.74 8.19 2.54
#